data_c47f4573dd161a0d780ad6eee2077082
#
_entry.id   c47f4573dd161a0d780ad6eee2077082
#
_cell.length_a   1.000
_cell.length_b   1.000
_cell.length_c   1.000
_cell.angle_alpha   90.00
_cell.angle_beta   90.00
_cell.angle_gamma   90.00
#
_symmetry.space_group_name_H-M   'P 1'
#
loop_
_entity.id
_entity.type
_entity.pdbx_description
1 polymer ?
#
loop_
_entity_poly.entity_id
_entity_poly.type
_entity_poly.pdbx_seq_one_letter_code
_entity_poly.pdbx_strand_id
1 'polypeptide(L)'
;MVMDLRDGQKLTEALNGAKAFFAMMPFDLSVPDLDQYAAEVVGAVSNAVKDSDVRHTVMLSSGGADLAEGTGPILGLHHMEQALAQTGTTLTALRPGHFQEKFGDVLGAVLREGVFPVFASSADTPLPMVATCDIAAIAVQELLADTRSSEAVDIVGPEYTERQVARSLSDALGKPLEVMPIPEPGWMDALMKAGFASHIAQSLTDLYRADEQRLLGPRGNRSIRANTDIDTTVQHVLAQVVCPLPPRRQLPG
;
A
#
# COMPACT_ATOMS: atom_id res chain seq x y z
N MET A 1 19.71 4.08 -11.66
CA MET A 1 19.78 2.65 -12.03
C MET A 1 18.38 2.06 -11.87
N VAL A 2 17.91 1.26 -12.81
CA VAL A 2 16.64 0.48 -12.69
C VAL A 2 17.06 -0.98 -12.52
N MET A 3 16.50 -1.67 -11.53
CA MET A 3 16.82 -3.07 -11.25
C MET A 3 15.60 -3.81 -10.72
N ASP A 4 15.62 -5.13 -10.79
CA ASP A 4 14.69 -6.00 -10.07
C ASP A 4 15.12 -6.05 -8.59
N LEU A 5 14.20 -5.86 -7.65
CA LEU A 5 14.51 -5.95 -6.22
C LEU A 5 14.95 -7.35 -5.77
N ARG A 6 14.68 -8.38 -6.56
CA ARG A 6 15.17 -9.74 -6.33
C ARG A 6 16.65 -9.93 -6.72
N ASP A 7 17.25 -8.99 -7.43
CA ASP A 7 18.70 -8.99 -7.71
C ASP A 7 19.47 -8.43 -6.49
N GLY A 8 19.65 -9.29 -5.49
CA GLY A 8 20.29 -8.93 -4.22
C GLY A 8 21.69 -8.37 -4.38
N GLN A 9 22.49 -8.87 -5.38
CA GLN A 9 23.83 -8.37 -5.62
C GLN A 9 23.81 -6.91 -6.07
N LYS A 10 23.01 -6.57 -7.07
CA LYS A 10 22.88 -5.20 -7.55
C LYS A 10 22.29 -4.28 -6.50
N LEU A 11 21.36 -4.80 -5.68
CA LEU A 11 20.77 -4.04 -4.58
C LEU A 11 21.83 -3.72 -3.53
N THR A 12 22.67 -4.69 -3.13
CA THR A 12 23.81 -4.47 -2.21
C THR A 12 24.76 -3.41 -2.77
N GLU A 13 25.13 -3.52 -4.05
CA GLU A 13 26.00 -2.52 -4.71
C GLU A 13 25.36 -1.12 -4.69
N ALA A 14 24.05 -1.02 -4.91
CA ALA A 14 23.32 0.25 -4.89
C ALA A 14 23.20 0.87 -3.48
N LEU A 15 23.18 0.04 -2.44
CA LEU A 15 23.08 0.47 -1.04
C LEU A 15 24.43 0.84 -0.44
N ASN A 16 25.55 0.45 -1.04
CA ASN A 16 26.88 0.79 -0.55
C ASN A 16 27.07 2.31 -0.43
N GLY A 17 27.41 2.76 0.79
CA GLY A 17 27.58 4.16 1.11
C GLY A 17 26.29 4.96 1.32
N ALA A 18 25.13 4.33 1.19
CA ALA A 18 23.84 4.97 1.53
C ALA A 18 23.71 5.12 3.05
N LYS A 19 23.26 6.29 3.51
CA LYS A 19 23.02 6.54 4.94
C LYS A 19 21.70 5.97 5.41
N ALA A 20 20.70 6.02 4.55
CA ALA A 20 19.34 5.50 4.78
C ALA A 20 18.78 4.90 3.50
N PHE A 21 17.84 4.00 3.65
CA PHE A 21 17.18 3.29 2.56
C PHE A 21 15.64 3.32 2.73
N PHE A 22 14.92 3.62 1.67
CA PHE A 22 13.47 3.46 1.65
C PHE A 22 13.10 2.15 0.97
N ALA A 23 12.54 1.22 1.74
CA ALA A 23 12.10 -0.07 1.26
C ALA A 23 10.59 -0.08 1.00
N MET A 24 10.18 -0.52 -0.18
CA MET A 24 8.79 -0.73 -0.53
C MET A 24 8.67 -2.07 -1.25
N MET A 25 7.79 -2.96 -0.76
CA MET A 25 7.51 -4.21 -1.43
C MET A 25 6.62 -3.96 -2.64
N PRO A 26 7.02 -4.35 -3.85
CA PRO A 26 6.14 -4.29 -5.00
C PRO A 26 5.09 -5.40 -4.91
N PHE A 27 3.84 -5.07 -5.21
CA PHE A 27 2.77 -6.04 -5.39
C PHE A 27 2.59 -6.31 -6.88
N ASP A 28 3.13 -7.44 -7.34
CA ASP A 28 2.94 -7.90 -8.71
C ASP A 28 1.83 -8.96 -8.74
N LEU A 29 0.63 -8.53 -9.07
CA LEU A 29 -0.54 -9.40 -9.14
C LEU A 29 -0.55 -10.34 -10.37
N SER A 30 0.47 -10.27 -11.24
CA SER A 30 0.64 -11.13 -12.41
C SER A 30 1.48 -12.37 -12.14
N VAL A 31 2.15 -12.45 -10.98
CA VAL A 31 3.00 -13.59 -10.65
C VAL A 31 2.19 -14.85 -10.38
N PRO A 32 2.73 -16.04 -10.69
CA PRO A 32 2.02 -17.30 -10.47
C PRO A 32 1.88 -17.68 -8.98
N ASP A 33 2.76 -17.16 -8.12
CA ASP A 33 2.78 -17.41 -6.67
C ASP A 33 3.21 -16.12 -5.94
N LEU A 34 2.25 -15.48 -5.26
CA LEU A 34 2.48 -14.21 -4.57
C LEU A 34 3.35 -14.39 -3.32
N ASP A 35 3.19 -15.51 -2.61
CA ASP A 35 3.93 -15.77 -1.38
C ASP A 35 5.40 -16.07 -1.68
N GLN A 36 5.66 -16.87 -2.74
CA GLN A 36 7.02 -17.12 -3.21
C GLN A 36 7.67 -15.82 -3.67
N TYR A 37 6.98 -15.01 -4.46
CA TYR A 37 7.49 -13.71 -4.91
C TYR A 37 7.82 -12.79 -3.75
N ALA A 38 6.93 -12.69 -2.76
CA ALA A 38 7.18 -11.91 -1.55
C ALA A 38 8.42 -12.43 -0.78
N ALA A 39 8.55 -13.75 -0.62
CA ALA A 39 9.70 -14.36 0.06
C ALA A 39 11.03 -14.06 -0.66
N GLU A 40 11.05 -14.12 -2.00
CA GLU A 40 12.23 -13.76 -2.81
C GLU A 40 12.63 -12.30 -2.61
N VAL A 41 11.66 -11.36 -2.64
CA VAL A 41 11.91 -9.93 -2.40
C VAL A 41 12.40 -9.69 -0.97
N VAL A 42 11.74 -10.31 0.03
CA VAL A 42 12.15 -10.21 1.45
C VAL A 42 13.59 -10.67 1.62
N GLY A 43 13.94 -11.84 1.07
CA GLY A 43 15.29 -12.40 1.15
C GLY A 43 16.34 -11.50 0.49
N ALA A 44 16.07 -11.02 -0.72
CA ALA A 44 17.01 -10.16 -1.44
C ALA A 44 17.22 -8.81 -0.73
N VAL A 45 16.14 -8.16 -0.30
CA VAL A 45 16.20 -6.86 0.38
C VAL A 45 16.88 -6.97 1.74
N SER A 46 16.52 -7.95 2.57
CA SER A 46 17.11 -8.11 3.90
C SER A 46 18.61 -8.47 3.83
N ASN A 47 19.01 -9.35 2.90
CA ASN A 47 20.41 -9.67 2.69
C ASN A 47 21.19 -8.44 2.21
N ALA A 48 20.67 -7.68 1.25
CA ALA A 48 21.33 -6.48 0.77
C ALA A 48 21.51 -5.41 1.86
N VAL A 49 20.50 -5.21 2.72
CA VAL A 49 20.59 -4.30 3.88
C VAL A 49 21.64 -4.81 4.88
N LYS A 50 21.66 -6.11 5.16
CA LYS A 50 22.62 -6.73 6.08
C LYS A 50 24.06 -6.64 5.58
N ASP A 51 24.27 -6.80 4.26
CA ASP A 51 25.58 -6.82 3.62
C ASP A 51 26.08 -5.41 3.24
N SER A 52 25.26 -4.38 3.45
CA SER A 52 25.59 -2.97 3.28
C SER A 52 25.74 -2.27 4.64
N ASP A 53 26.34 -1.08 4.63
CA ASP A 53 26.49 -0.25 5.84
C ASP A 53 25.27 0.67 6.10
N VAL A 54 24.09 0.33 5.55
CA VAL A 54 22.86 1.10 5.75
C VAL A 54 22.42 1.03 7.20
N ARG A 55 22.48 2.18 7.88
CA ARG A 55 22.16 2.26 9.32
C ARG A 55 20.70 2.44 9.62
N HIS A 56 19.93 3.03 8.67
CA HIS A 56 18.53 3.32 8.84
C HIS A 56 17.75 2.87 7.63
N THR A 57 16.72 2.06 7.85
CA THR A 57 15.76 1.64 6.82
C THR A 57 14.38 2.14 7.20
N VAL A 58 13.77 2.93 6.31
CA VAL A 58 12.34 3.28 6.39
C VAL A 58 11.60 2.37 5.45
N MET A 59 10.63 1.63 5.95
CA MET A 59 9.84 0.68 5.16
C MET A 59 8.40 1.15 5.04
N LEU A 60 7.84 1.15 3.82
CA LEU A 60 6.39 1.22 3.65
C LEU A 60 5.81 -0.15 3.97
N SER A 61 5.18 -0.23 5.13
CA SER A 61 4.45 -1.37 5.64
C SER A 61 2.93 -1.12 5.58
N SER A 62 2.15 -1.72 6.45
CA SER A 62 0.69 -1.57 6.51
C SER A 62 0.17 -1.77 7.93
N GLY A 63 -0.96 -1.20 8.26
CA GLY A 63 -1.79 -1.71 9.36
C GLY A 63 -2.00 -3.20 9.19
N GLY A 64 -1.95 -3.96 10.28
CA GLY A 64 -2.04 -5.42 10.24
C GLY A 64 -0.73 -6.17 10.01
N ALA A 65 0.38 -5.49 9.69
CA ALA A 65 1.69 -6.15 9.50
C ALA A 65 2.31 -6.70 10.79
N ASP A 66 1.75 -6.41 11.95
CA ASP A 66 2.08 -7.06 13.22
C ASP A 66 1.50 -8.48 13.36
N LEU A 67 0.53 -8.85 12.51
CA LEU A 67 -0.12 -10.15 12.53
C LEU A 67 0.61 -11.15 11.63
N ALA A 68 0.82 -12.36 12.15
CA ALA A 68 1.54 -13.43 11.44
C ALA A 68 0.66 -14.24 10.47
N GLU A 69 -0.65 -13.98 10.42
CA GLU A 69 -1.59 -14.71 9.56
C GLU A 69 -2.88 -13.93 9.33
N GLY A 70 -3.68 -14.33 8.35
CA GLY A 70 -5.04 -13.85 8.13
C GLY A 70 -5.16 -12.47 7.50
N THR A 71 -4.07 -11.88 7.00
CA THR A 71 -4.04 -10.52 6.47
C THR A 71 -3.81 -10.46 4.95
N GLY A 72 -3.89 -11.61 4.27
CA GLY A 72 -3.68 -11.69 2.82
C GLY A 72 -2.30 -11.16 2.41
N PRO A 73 -2.22 -10.25 1.42
CA PRO A 73 -0.93 -9.79 0.91
C PRO A 73 -0.08 -9.01 1.93
N ILE A 74 -0.68 -8.52 3.05
CA ILE A 74 0.06 -7.86 4.13
C ILE A 74 1.01 -8.83 4.84
N LEU A 75 0.80 -10.13 4.73
CA LEU A 75 1.71 -11.13 5.29
C LEU A 75 3.14 -11.00 4.74
N GLY A 76 3.30 -10.63 3.46
CA GLY A 76 4.62 -10.31 2.90
C GLY A 76 5.30 -9.13 3.59
N LEU A 77 4.52 -8.11 4.00
CA LEU A 77 5.04 -6.98 4.76
C LEU A 77 5.42 -7.37 6.19
N HIS A 78 4.62 -8.22 6.84
CA HIS A 78 4.99 -8.83 8.13
C HIS A 78 6.36 -9.49 8.06
N HIS A 79 6.57 -10.37 7.07
CA HIS A 79 7.83 -11.07 6.89
C HIS A 79 8.99 -10.10 6.60
N MET A 80 8.76 -9.03 5.84
CA MET A 80 9.78 -8.03 5.56
C MET A 80 10.16 -7.23 6.82
N GLU A 81 9.18 -6.83 7.65
CA GLU A 81 9.49 -6.19 8.94
C GLU A 81 10.36 -7.09 9.82
N GLN A 82 9.98 -8.38 9.94
CA GLN A 82 10.73 -9.34 10.74
C GLN A 82 12.16 -9.55 10.20
N ALA A 83 12.30 -9.71 8.89
CA ALA A 83 13.61 -9.92 8.27
C ALA A 83 14.53 -8.69 8.41
N LEU A 84 14.01 -7.48 8.17
CA LEU A 84 14.76 -6.25 8.32
C LEU A 84 15.19 -6.00 9.77
N ALA A 85 14.34 -6.32 10.75
CA ALA A 85 14.68 -6.21 12.17
C ALA A 85 15.88 -7.07 12.58
N GLN A 86 16.21 -8.12 11.82
CA GLN A 86 17.37 -9.02 12.08
C GLN A 86 18.65 -8.59 11.36
N THR A 87 18.62 -7.55 10.53
CA THR A 87 19.80 -7.12 9.75
C THR A 87 20.78 -6.25 10.54
N GLY A 88 20.35 -5.67 11.66
CA GLY A 88 21.10 -4.69 12.45
C GLY A 88 20.85 -3.24 12.02
N THR A 89 20.09 -2.98 10.97
CA THR A 89 19.60 -1.63 10.63
C THR A 89 18.63 -1.11 11.70
N THR A 90 18.58 0.19 11.92
CA THR A 90 17.44 0.80 12.62
C THR A 90 16.25 0.83 11.67
N LEU A 91 15.16 0.15 12.01
CA LEU A 91 13.97 0.04 11.16
C LEU A 91 12.87 1.00 11.61
N THR A 92 12.39 1.85 10.70
CA THR A 92 11.13 2.58 10.87
C THR A 92 10.09 1.98 9.91
N ALA A 93 9.16 1.18 10.44
CA ALA A 93 8.08 0.59 9.65
C ALA A 93 6.87 1.53 9.64
N LEU A 94 6.59 2.15 8.50
CA LEU A 94 5.42 3.02 8.32
C LEU A 94 4.19 2.15 8.04
N ARG A 95 3.21 2.22 8.92
CA ARG A 95 1.97 1.43 8.83
C ARG A 95 0.77 2.35 8.56
N PRO A 96 0.57 2.78 7.30
CA PRO A 96 -0.63 3.51 6.94
C PRO A 96 -1.86 2.60 7.02
N GLY A 97 -3.03 3.23 7.23
CA GLY A 97 -4.32 2.62 7.02
C GLY A 97 -4.67 2.51 5.53
N HIS A 98 -5.96 2.59 5.19
CA HIS A 98 -6.42 2.57 3.80
C HIS A 98 -5.85 3.74 2.99
N PHE A 99 -5.48 3.47 1.74
CA PHE A 99 -5.07 4.54 0.83
C PHE A 99 -6.31 5.21 0.23
N GLN A 100 -6.35 6.54 0.28
CA GLN A 100 -7.44 7.30 -0.36
C GLN A 100 -7.53 7.00 -1.86
N GLU A 101 -6.40 6.78 -2.53
CA GLU A 101 -6.28 6.48 -3.96
C GLU A 101 -6.83 5.11 -4.36
N LYS A 102 -7.25 4.28 -3.40
CA LYS A 102 -7.76 2.92 -3.63
C LYS A 102 -8.98 2.87 -4.56
N PHE A 103 -9.78 3.95 -4.61
CA PHE A 103 -10.87 4.07 -5.58
C PHE A 103 -10.39 3.97 -7.04
N GLY A 104 -9.11 4.22 -7.29
CA GLY A 104 -8.49 4.04 -8.60
C GLY A 104 -8.62 2.61 -9.15
N ASP A 105 -8.62 1.61 -8.28
CA ASP A 105 -8.75 0.20 -8.67
C ASP A 105 -10.10 -0.10 -9.33
N VAL A 106 -11.15 0.62 -8.92
CA VAL A 106 -12.52 0.47 -9.45
C VAL A 106 -12.89 1.53 -10.48
N LEU A 107 -11.98 2.46 -10.79
CA LEU A 107 -12.25 3.58 -11.70
C LEU A 107 -12.72 3.13 -13.09
N GLY A 108 -12.26 1.95 -13.54
CA GLY A 108 -12.72 1.36 -14.79
C GLY A 108 -14.24 1.09 -14.80
N ALA A 109 -14.80 0.49 -13.76
CA ALA A 109 -16.23 0.23 -13.60
C ALA A 109 -16.98 1.57 -13.44
N VAL A 110 -16.46 2.48 -12.65
CA VAL A 110 -17.02 3.82 -12.44
C VAL A 110 -17.20 4.57 -13.76
N LEU A 111 -16.18 4.59 -14.61
CA LEU A 111 -16.19 5.35 -15.86
C LEU A 111 -17.10 4.70 -16.91
N ARG A 112 -17.11 3.35 -17.03
CA ARG A 112 -17.88 2.63 -18.04
C ARG A 112 -19.35 2.41 -17.66
N GLU A 113 -19.58 2.05 -16.40
CA GLU A 113 -20.86 1.53 -15.93
C GLU A 113 -21.60 2.46 -14.97
N GLY A 114 -20.89 3.45 -14.40
CA GLY A 114 -21.44 4.33 -13.37
C GLY A 114 -21.62 3.64 -12.01
N VAL A 115 -20.95 2.50 -11.81
CA VAL A 115 -21.03 1.69 -10.59
C VAL A 115 -19.75 1.83 -9.79
N PHE A 116 -19.87 2.04 -8.48
CA PHE A 116 -18.77 2.03 -7.52
C PHE A 116 -18.89 0.76 -6.65
N PRO A 117 -18.20 -0.33 -7.02
CA PRO A 117 -18.23 -1.56 -6.24
C PRO A 117 -17.44 -1.41 -4.96
N VAL A 118 -17.98 -1.93 -3.85
CA VAL A 118 -17.37 -1.90 -2.52
C VAL A 118 -17.27 -3.33 -2.01
N PHE A 119 -16.05 -3.83 -1.81
CA PHE A 119 -15.80 -5.17 -1.28
C PHE A 119 -15.92 -5.17 0.26
N ALA A 120 -17.13 -4.94 0.72
CA ALA A 120 -17.50 -4.91 2.12
C ALA A 120 -19.00 -5.20 2.30
N SER A 121 -19.39 -5.60 3.50
CA SER A 121 -20.80 -5.79 3.87
C SER A 121 -21.58 -4.47 3.92
N SER A 122 -20.89 -3.34 4.11
CA SER A 122 -21.48 -2.00 4.16
C SER A 122 -20.53 -0.96 3.56
N ALA A 123 -21.08 -0.06 2.75
CA ALA A 123 -20.38 1.11 2.26
C ALA A 123 -20.36 2.30 3.25
N ASP A 124 -21.00 2.14 4.41
CA ASP A 124 -21.19 3.20 5.41
C ASP A 124 -20.31 3.02 6.66
N THR A 125 -19.39 2.06 6.63
CA THR A 125 -18.40 1.83 7.67
C THR A 125 -17.29 2.88 7.59
N PRO A 126 -17.05 3.72 8.62
CA PRO A 126 -15.95 4.67 8.60
C PRO A 126 -14.60 3.96 8.72
N LEU A 127 -13.64 4.36 7.88
CA LEU A 127 -12.27 3.86 7.84
C LEU A 127 -11.30 5.04 7.81
N PRO A 128 -10.19 5.01 8.58
CA PRO A 128 -9.13 5.99 8.43
C PRO A 128 -8.43 5.81 7.09
N MET A 129 -8.43 6.86 6.25
CA MET A 129 -7.86 6.81 4.91
C MET A 129 -6.75 7.85 4.76
N VAL A 130 -5.62 7.44 4.19
CA VAL A 130 -4.41 8.25 4.07
C VAL A 130 -4.10 8.49 2.60
N ALA A 131 -3.83 9.74 2.21
CA ALA A 131 -3.34 10.03 0.87
C ALA A 131 -1.88 9.62 0.71
N THR A 132 -1.51 9.07 -0.44
CA THR A 132 -0.14 8.62 -0.71
C THR A 132 0.88 9.75 -0.69
N CYS A 133 0.47 10.99 -0.99
CA CYS A 133 1.34 12.16 -0.86
C CYS A 133 1.73 12.45 0.60
N ASP A 134 0.83 12.26 1.57
CA ASP A 134 1.15 12.39 2.98
C ASP A 134 2.11 11.29 3.43
N ILE A 135 1.90 10.05 2.98
CA ILE A 135 2.81 8.93 3.24
C ILE A 135 4.21 9.25 2.72
N ALA A 136 4.31 9.77 1.50
CA ALA A 136 5.59 10.14 0.90
C ALA A 136 6.29 11.26 1.69
N ALA A 137 5.56 12.29 2.12
CA ALA A 137 6.11 13.37 2.94
C ALA A 137 6.64 12.85 4.28
N ILE A 138 5.87 11.97 4.95
CA ILE A 138 6.28 11.33 6.21
C ILE A 138 7.49 10.44 5.98
N ALA A 139 7.52 9.63 4.91
CA ALA A 139 8.66 8.78 4.60
C ALA A 139 9.96 9.59 4.42
N VAL A 140 9.88 10.75 3.75
CA VAL A 140 11.04 11.66 3.62
C VAL A 140 11.47 12.22 4.96
N GLN A 141 10.53 12.63 5.82
CA GLN A 141 10.85 13.13 7.17
C GLN A 141 11.56 12.05 8.00
N GLU A 142 11.05 10.83 7.99
CA GLU A 142 11.63 9.70 8.72
C GLU A 142 13.00 9.31 8.16
N LEU A 143 13.21 9.31 6.84
CA LEU A 143 14.52 9.05 6.23
C LEU A 143 15.59 10.06 6.64
N LEU A 144 15.19 11.29 6.91
CA LEU A 144 16.10 12.38 7.32
C LEU A 144 16.24 12.51 8.84
N ALA A 145 15.43 11.78 9.61
CA ALA A 145 15.47 11.82 11.06
C ALA A 145 16.71 11.11 11.63
N ASP A 146 17.20 11.61 12.76
CA ASP A 146 18.24 10.93 13.56
C ASP A 146 17.59 9.87 14.46
N THR A 147 17.15 8.78 13.85
CA THR A 147 16.43 7.70 14.53
C THR A 147 17.40 6.75 15.22
N ARG A 148 17.14 6.44 16.50
CA ARG A 148 18.06 5.66 17.36
C ARG A 148 17.55 4.27 17.72
N SER A 149 16.25 4.01 17.51
CA SER A 149 15.60 2.73 17.84
C SER A 149 14.62 2.34 16.77
N SER A 150 14.53 1.04 16.51
CA SER A 150 13.52 0.50 15.59
C SER A 150 12.11 0.68 16.16
N GLU A 151 11.17 1.07 15.30
CA GLU A 151 9.78 1.30 15.68
C GLU A 151 8.82 1.08 14.51
N ALA A 152 7.56 0.79 14.84
CA ALA A 152 6.44 0.84 13.92
C ALA A 152 5.66 2.15 14.13
N VAL A 153 5.38 2.85 13.05
CA VAL A 153 4.73 4.16 13.05
C VAL A 153 3.41 4.07 12.29
N ASP A 154 2.30 4.19 13.00
CA ASP A 154 1.00 4.24 12.34
C ASP A 154 0.79 5.60 11.67
N ILE A 155 0.34 5.60 10.42
CA ILE A 155 -0.08 6.82 9.73
C ILE A 155 -1.61 6.81 9.67
N VAL A 156 -2.24 7.76 10.37
CA VAL A 156 -3.68 7.81 10.54
C VAL A 156 -4.24 9.05 9.84
N GLY A 157 -5.05 8.84 8.82
CA GLY A 157 -5.75 9.90 8.09
C GLY A 157 -7.13 10.21 8.63
N PRO A 158 -7.84 11.15 7.97
CA PRO A 158 -9.26 11.38 8.21
C PRO A 158 -10.10 10.11 7.99
N GLU A 159 -11.23 10.03 8.68
CA GLU A 159 -12.18 8.93 8.49
C GLU A 159 -13.15 9.25 7.36
N TYR A 160 -13.30 8.29 6.44
CA TYR A 160 -14.29 8.32 5.38
C TYR A 160 -15.01 6.97 5.27
N THR A 161 -16.24 7.00 4.80
CA THR A 161 -16.94 5.80 4.32
C THR A 161 -16.72 5.65 2.80
N GLU A 162 -16.82 4.45 2.27
CA GLU A 162 -16.76 4.21 0.82
C GLU A 162 -17.84 5.00 0.07
N ARG A 163 -19.01 5.21 0.70
CA ARG A 163 -20.07 6.07 0.15
C ARG A 163 -19.65 7.54 0.05
N GLN A 164 -18.89 8.05 1.02
CA GLN A 164 -18.35 9.42 0.96
C GLN A 164 -17.30 9.54 -0.15
N VAL A 165 -16.43 8.53 -0.31
CA VAL A 165 -15.45 8.48 -1.42
C VAL A 165 -16.18 8.47 -2.77
N ALA A 166 -17.19 7.60 -2.94
CA ALA A 166 -17.99 7.55 -4.16
C ALA A 166 -18.72 8.86 -4.44
N ARG A 167 -19.19 9.56 -3.41
CA ARG A 167 -19.83 10.88 -3.56
C ARG A 167 -18.82 11.93 -4.05
N SER A 168 -17.65 12.02 -3.43
CA SER A 168 -16.59 12.93 -3.87
C SER A 168 -16.22 12.69 -5.35
N LEU A 169 -16.10 11.41 -5.73
CA LEU A 169 -15.81 11.02 -7.12
C LEU A 169 -16.97 11.38 -8.08
N SER A 170 -18.22 11.16 -7.65
CA SER A 170 -19.44 11.53 -8.39
C SER A 170 -19.50 13.03 -8.67
N ASP A 171 -19.24 13.83 -7.64
CA ASP A 171 -19.23 15.30 -7.72
C ASP A 171 -18.12 15.78 -8.69
N ALA A 172 -16.93 15.21 -8.60
CA ALA A 172 -15.81 15.57 -9.47
C ALA A 172 -16.02 15.14 -10.95
N LEU A 173 -16.72 14.02 -11.18
CA LEU A 173 -17.06 13.54 -12.52
C LEU A 173 -18.31 14.21 -13.11
N GLY A 174 -19.09 14.91 -12.29
CA GLY A 174 -20.37 15.52 -12.70
C GLY A 174 -21.44 14.52 -13.08
N LYS A 175 -21.37 13.27 -12.58
CA LYS A 175 -22.33 12.21 -12.87
C LYS A 175 -22.65 11.38 -11.62
N PRO A 176 -23.91 10.92 -11.45
CA PRO A 176 -24.24 10.06 -10.32
C PRO A 176 -23.56 8.70 -10.42
N LEU A 177 -23.16 8.16 -9.27
CA LEU A 177 -22.58 6.82 -9.15
C LEU A 177 -23.50 5.93 -8.28
N GLU A 178 -23.72 4.71 -8.72
CA GLU A 178 -24.38 3.68 -7.93
C GLU A 178 -23.34 3.00 -7.02
N VAL A 179 -23.49 3.12 -5.72
CA VAL A 179 -22.63 2.43 -4.75
C VAL A 179 -23.16 1.03 -4.51
N MET A 180 -22.36 0.03 -4.86
CA MET A 180 -22.76 -1.38 -4.81
C MET A 180 -21.89 -2.18 -3.83
N PRO A 181 -22.33 -2.38 -2.58
CA PRO A 181 -21.63 -3.28 -1.66
C PRO A 181 -21.72 -4.73 -2.19
N ILE A 182 -20.57 -5.39 -2.17
CA ILE A 182 -20.45 -6.82 -2.49
C ILE A 182 -20.14 -7.53 -1.18
N PRO A 183 -21.07 -8.31 -0.63
CA PRO A 183 -20.83 -9.04 0.62
C PRO A 183 -19.84 -10.20 0.42
N GLU A 184 -19.23 -10.68 1.50
CA GLU A 184 -18.15 -11.68 1.48
C GLU A 184 -18.40 -12.89 0.56
N PRO A 185 -19.58 -13.52 0.52
CA PRO A 185 -19.81 -14.66 -0.38
C PRO A 185 -19.62 -14.34 -1.88
N GLY A 186 -19.65 -13.07 -2.25
CA GLY A 186 -19.49 -12.61 -3.63
C GLY A 186 -18.06 -12.17 -3.99
N TRP A 187 -17.13 -12.04 -3.02
CA TRP A 187 -15.81 -11.46 -3.28
C TRP A 187 -14.99 -12.27 -4.27
N MET A 188 -14.83 -13.56 -4.04
CA MET A 188 -14.08 -14.44 -4.93
C MET A 188 -14.57 -14.37 -6.37
N ASP A 189 -15.88 -14.50 -6.58
CA ASP A 189 -16.49 -14.47 -7.91
C ASP A 189 -16.29 -13.12 -8.60
N ALA A 190 -16.45 -12.02 -7.86
CA ALA A 190 -16.27 -10.67 -8.40
C ALA A 190 -14.81 -10.42 -8.80
N LEU A 191 -13.83 -10.82 -7.98
CA LEU A 191 -12.42 -10.68 -8.28
C LEU A 191 -12.00 -11.54 -9.48
N MET A 192 -12.44 -12.81 -9.55
CA MET A 192 -12.17 -13.67 -10.69
C MET A 192 -12.80 -13.13 -11.99
N LYS A 193 -14.02 -12.57 -11.94
CA LYS A 193 -14.64 -11.87 -13.08
C LYS A 193 -13.90 -10.61 -13.49
N ALA A 194 -13.26 -9.93 -12.56
CA ALA A 194 -12.36 -8.80 -12.84
C ALA A 194 -11.01 -9.23 -13.44
N GLY A 195 -10.74 -10.54 -13.56
CA GLY A 195 -9.55 -11.08 -14.22
C GLY A 195 -8.41 -11.50 -13.30
N PHE A 196 -8.60 -11.46 -11.97
CA PHE A 196 -7.60 -11.94 -11.03
C PHE A 196 -7.51 -13.48 -11.05
N ALA A 197 -6.29 -14.00 -10.96
CA ALA A 197 -6.07 -15.43 -10.73
C ALA A 197 -6.63 -15.86 -9.36
N SER A 198 -7.05 -17.12 -9.22
CA SER A 198 -7.74 -17.60 -8.01
C SER A 198 -6.93 -17.40 -6.72
N HIS A 199 -5.62 -17.61 -6.74
CA HIS A 199 -4.75 -17.40 -5.57
C HIS A 199 -4.67 -15.92 -5.18
N ILE A 200 -4.64 -15.00 -6.15
CA ILE A 200 -4.70 -13.55 -5.91
C ILE A 200 -6.06 -13.15 -5.34
N ALA A 201 -7.15 -13.66 -5.94
CA ALA A 201 -8.50 -13.40 -5.45
C ALA A 201 -8.67 -13.91 -4.01
N GLN A 202 -8.10 -15.06 -3.67
CA GLN A 202 -8.11 -15.58 -2.30
C GLN A 202 -7.34 -14.66 -1.35
N SER A 203 -6.13 -14.24 -1.71
CA SER A 203 -5.31 -13.34 -0.90
C SER A 203 -6.00 -12.00 -0.64
N LEU A 204 -6.67 -11.43 -1.68
CA LEU A 204 -7.45 -10.21 -1.52
C LEU A 204 -8.72 -10.43 -0.67
N THR A 205 -9.36 -11.60 -0.77
CA THR A 205 -10.51 -11.95 0.08
C THR A 205 -10.09 -12.02 1.55
N ASP A 206 -8.93 -12.58 1.86
CA ASP A 206 -8.40 -12.63 3.21
C ASP A 206 -8.08 -11.22 3.75
N LEU A 207 -7.55 -10.33 2.88
CA LEU A 207 -7.37 -8.91 3.23
C LEU A 207 -8.69 -8.22 3.57
N TYR A 208 -9.72 -8.36 2.74
CA TYR A 208 -11.02 -7.74 2.97
C TYR A 208 -11.70 -8.28 4.24
N ARG A 209 -11.52 -9.57 4.52
CA ARG A 209 -12.01 -10.19 5.77
C ARG A 209 -11.29 -9.61 6.99
N ALA A 210 -9.96 -9.46 6.93
CA ALA A 210 -9.20 -8.84 8.00
C ALA A 210 -9.64 -7.40 8.27
N ASP A 211 -9.99 -6.67 7.20
CA ASP A 211 -10.50 -5.31 7.30
C ASP A 211 -11.89 -5.26 7.96
N GLU A 212 -12.83 -6.07 7.53
CA GLU A 212 -14.15 -6.16 8.18
C GLU A 212 -14.06 -6.54 9.66
N GLN A 213 -13.07 -7.37 10.02
CA GLN A 213 -12.78 -7.75 11.40
C GLN A 213 -12.00 -6.68 12.18
N ARG A 214 -11.71 -5.52 11.56
CA ARG A 214 -10.95 -4.43 12.18
C ARG A 214 -9.53 -4.82 12.61
N LEU A 215 -8.93 -5.79 11.93
CA LEU A 215 -7.57 -6.26 12.23
C LEU A 215 -6.48 -5.35 11.66
N LEU A 216 -6.83 -4.38 10.80
CA LEU A 216 -5.88 -3.48 10.15
C LEU A 216 -5.73 -2.13 10.88
N GLY A 217 -6.26 -2.01 12.09
CA GLY A 217 -6.20 -0.80 12.90
C GLY A 217 -4.77 -0.50 13.42
N PRO A 218 -4.54 0.74 13.91
CA PRO A 218 -3.25 1.19 14.41
C PRO A 218 -2.83 0.44 15.69
N ARG A 219 -1.60 -0.12 15.70
CA ARG A 219 -0.97 -0.85 16.81
C ARG A 219 0.54 -0.61 16.88
N GLY A 220 1.02 0.45 16.22
CA GLY A 220 2.44 0.84 16.25
C GLY A 220 2.89 1.47 17.56
N ASN A 221 4.16 1.81 17.64
CA ASN A 221 4.77 2.45 18.82
C ASN A 221 4.32 3.92 18.96
N ARG A 222 4.03 4.58 17.86
CA ARG A 222 3.49 5.95 17.79
C ARG A 222 2.62 6.13 16.56
N SER A 223 1.89 7.24 16.52
CA SER A 223 1.05 7.59 15.37
C SER A 223 1.37 8.99 14.86
N ILE A 224 1.34 9.14 13.53
CA ILE A 224 1.41 10.43 12.84
C ILE A 224 0.08 10.69 12.14
N ARG A 225 -0.47 11.90 12.26
CA ARG A 225 -1.69 12.29 11.56
C ARG A 225 -1.37 12.81 10.18
N ALA A 226 -2.06 12.25 9.19
CA ALA A 226 -2.16 12.74 7.83
C ALA A 226 -3.44 13.60 7.69
N ASN A 227 -3.43 14.64 6.87
CA ASN A 227 -4.51 15.61 6.84
C ASN A 227 -5.09 15.89 5.44
N THR A 228 -4.53 15.29 4.38
CA THR A 228 -5.08 15.47 3.03
C THR A 228 -6.50 14.90 2.97
N ASP A 229 -7.44 15.71 2.48
CA ASP A 229 -8.84 15.31 2.33
C ASP A 229 -9.08 14.51 1.05
N ILE A 230 -10.21 13.77 1.03
CA ILE A 230 -10.56 12.90 -0.10
C ILE A 230 -10.85 13.68 -1.39
N ASP A 231 -11.41 14.90 -1.29
CA ASP A 231 -11.73 15.70 -2.47
C ASP A 231 -10.44 16.12 -3.19
N THR A 232 -9.41 16.52 -2.44
CA THR A 232 -8.07 16.82 -2.96
C THR A 232 -7.47 15.61 -3.66
N THR A 233 -7.56 14.43 -3.06
CA THR A 233 -7.03 13.19 -3.64
C THR A 233 -7.77 12.81 -4.91
N VAL A 234 -9.11 12.88 -4.90
CA VAL A 234 -9.94 12.59 -6.09
C VAL A 234 -9.57 13.50 -7.25
N GLN A 235 -9.46 14.80 -7.01
CA GLN A 235 -9.07 15.76 -8.06
C GLN A 235 -7.68 15.45 -8.61
N HIS A 236 -6.72 15.12 -7.73
CA HIS A 236 -5.36 14.79 -8.14
C HIS A 236 -5.30 13.53 -9.04
N VAL A 237 -5.98 12.46 -8.64
CA VAL A 237 -6.02 11.20 -9.40
C VAL A 237 -6.71 11.40 -10.76
N LEU A 238 -7.85 12.09 -10.79
CA LEU A 238 -8.56 12.36 -12.03
C LEU A 238 -7.74 13.23 -13.00
N ALA A 239 -7.00 14.21 -12.50
CA ALA A 239 -6.11 15.02 -13.34
C ALA A 239 -5.02 14.18 -14.03
N GLN A 240 -4.51 13.15 -13.36
CA GLN A 240 -3.51 12.24 -13.95
C GLN A 240 -4.11 11.31 -15.02
N VAL A 241 -5.36 10.90 -14.86
CA VAL A 241 -6.06 10.01 -15.80
C VAL A 241 -6.55 10.78 -17.03
N VAL A 242 -7.06 12.00 -16.84
CA VAL A 242 -7.64 12.82 -17.92
C VAL A 242 -6.57 13.58 -18.70
N CYS A 243 -5.46 13.94 -18.05
CA CYS A 243 -4.32 14.61 -18.69
C CYS A 243 -3.02 13.87 -18.35
N PRO A 244 -2.77 12.70 -18.97
CA PRO A 244 -1.56 11.95 -18.67
C PRO A 244 -0.34 12.83 -18.95
N LEU A 245 0.50 13.00 -17.92
CA LEU A 245 1.77 13.70 -18.05
C LEU A 245 2.57 13.06 -19.20
N PRO A 246 3.21 13.85 -20.07
CA PRO A 246 4.06 13.31 -21.10
C PRO A 246 5.13 12.41 -20.45
N PRO A 247 5.51 11.29 -21.09
CA PRO A 247 6.49 10.37 -20.53
C PRO A 247 7.74 11.16 -20.11
N ARG A 248 8.19 10.96 -18.87
CA ARG A 248 9.40 11.62 -18.35
C ARG A 248 10.52 11.39 -19.36
N ARG A 249 11.07 12.47 -19.89
CA ARG A 249 12.27 12.40 -20.74
C ARG A 249 13.33 11.65 -19.95
N GLN A 250 13.79 10.53 -20.50
CA GLN A 250 15.01 9.88 -20.02
C GLN A 250 16.11 10.94 -20.12
N LEU A 251 16.69 11.31 -18.98
CA LEU A 251 17.91 12.11 -18.98
C LEU A 251 18.98 11.29 -19.68
N PRO A 252 19.71 11.86 -20.66
CA PRO A 252 20.85 11.17 -21.26
C PRO A 252 21.86 10.89 -20.15
N GLY A 253 22.38 9.63 -20.16
CA GLY A 253 23.40 9.12 -19.24
C GLY A 253 24.72 9.83 -19.34
#